data_8727536abd7a33afe7dcf72ff25796ad
#
_entry.id   8727536abd7a33afe7dcf72ff25796ad
#
_cell.length_a   1.000
_cell.length_b   1.000
_cell.length_c   1.000
_cell.angle_alpha   90.00
_cell.angle_beta   90.00
_cell.angle_gamma   90.00
#
_symmetry.space_group_name_H-M   'P 1'
#
loop_
_entity.id
_entity.type
_entity.pdbx_description
1 polymer ?
#
loop_
_entity_poly.entity_id
_entity_poly.type
_entity_poly.pdbx_seq_one_letter_code
_entity_poly.pdbx_strand_id
1 'polypeptide(L)'
;PIPEPTAPFKALAARAHATFETYLPGAGLSRAATWIVQARMRWLSDFASQHVDPGPVTLCVTDAHPGNFVIRRDGRAVFVDLEKPAYNLPGLDLAHAVIAVAAGWDPTAGMQPAAAARDGFVKAWMAAVPAEIAERTAPLILAARQAVWLRTFGFFLRWRTESQADGPWSATRLGPGAAAHFRRHVEASLDDEAIRSAAEAWTA
;
A
#
# COMPACT_ATOMS: atom_id res chain seq x y z
N PRO A 1 24.37 5.51 -6.68
CA PRO A 1 23.35 4.95 -7.59
C PRO A 1 22.30 4.20 -6.80
N ILE A 2 21.03 4.38 -7.13
CA ILE A 2 19.93 3.61 -6.55
C ILE A 2 19.93 2.25 -7.26
N PRO A 3 20.00 1.11 -6.55
CA PRO A 3 20.01 -0.20 -7.20
C PRO A 3 18.65 -0.53 -7.82
N GLU A 4 18.66 -1.18 -8.97
CA GLU A 4 17.46 -1.71 -9.60
C GLU A 4 17.10 -3.07 -9.00
N PRO A 5 15.82 -3.32 -8.69
CA PRO A 5 15.39 -4.61 -8.17
C PRO A 5 15.38 -5.67 -9.29
N THR A 6 15.97 -6.81 -9.04
CA THR A 6 15.95 -7.95 -9.96
C THR A 6 14.68 -8.79 -9.85
N ALA A 7 13.97 -8.72 -8.71
CA ALA A 7 12.76 -9.48 -8.44
C ALA A 7 11.84 -8.72 -7.46
N PRO A 8 11.15 -7.66 -7.93
CA PRO A 8 10.37 -6.77 -7.05
C PRO A 8 9.31 -7.50 -6.22
N PHE A 9 8.51 -8.39 -6.82
CA PHE A 9 7.48 -9.13 -6.10
C PHE A 9 8.06 -10.11 -5.08
N LYS A 10 9.20 -10.75 -5.36
CA LYS A 10 9.88 -11.63 -4.38
C LYS A 10 10.37 -10.83 -3.18
N ALA A 11 10.95 -9.66 -3.41
CA ALA A 11 11.38 -8.77 -2.34
C ALA A 11 10.21 -8.28 -1.48
N LEU A 12 9.08 -7.92 -2.10
CA LEU A 12 7.86 -7.53 -1.41
C LEU A 12 7.27 -8.67 -0.59
N ALA A 13 7.15 -9.87 -1.17
CA ALA A 13 6.66 -11.05 -0.47
C ALA A 13 7.54 -11.39 0.75
N ALA A 14 8.86 -11.40 0.60
CA ALA A 14 9.78 -11.69 1.69
C ALA A 14 9.65 -10.66 2.84
N ARG A 15 9.56 -9.37 2.53
CA ARG A 15 9.35 -8.31 3.54
C ARG A 15 8.00 -8.45 4.24
N ALA A 16 6.94 -8.74 3.48
CA ALA A 16 5.62 -8.96 4.04
C ALA A 16 5.65 -10.15 5.00
N HIS A 17 6.23 -11.30 4.60
CA HIS A 17 6.38 -12.47 5.46
C HIS A 17 7.08 -12.12 6.78
N ALA A 18 8.25 -11.52 6.74
CA ALA A 18 9.00 -11.15 7.96
C ALA A 18 8.17 -10.24 8.89
N THR A 19 7.44 -9.28 8.31
CA THR A 19 6.57 -8.38 9.10
C THR A 19 5.41 -9.15 9.74
N PHE A 20 4.76 -10.03 8.98
CA PHE A 20 3.59 -10.77 9.47
C PHE A 20 3.99 -11.85 10.50
N GLU A 21 5.11 -12.55 10.30
CA GLU A 21 5.64 -13.48 11.31
C GLU A 21 5.88 -12.79 12.66
N THR A 22 6.36 -11.56 12.62
CA THR A 22 6.66 -10.78 13.83
C THR A 22 5.40 -10.24 14.52
N TYR A 23 4.47 -9.66 13.76
CA TYR A 23 3.42 -8.81 14.34
C TYR A 23 2.02 -9.42 14.31
N LEU A 24 1.73 -10.35 13.37
CA LEU A 24 0.40 -10.94 13.26
C LEU A 24 -0.06 -11.69 14.52
N PRO A 25 0.80 -12.46 15.23
CA PRO A 25 0.38 -13.18 16.44
C PRO A 25 -0.06 -12.25 17.57
N GLY A 26 0.58 -11.08 17.69
CA GLY A 26 0.29 -10.11 18.77
C GLY A 26 -0.80 -9.09 18.40
N ALA A 27 -1.28 -9.06 17.16
CA ALA A 27 -2.17 -8.02 16.68
C ALA A 27 -3.64 -8.17 17.12
N GLY A 28 -4.04 -9.31 17.71
CA GLY A 28 -5.39 -9.52 18.21
C GLY A 28 -6.47 -9.58 17.12
N LEU A 29 -6.13 -10.02 15.91
CA LEU A 29 -7.11 -10.24 14.86
C LEU A 29 -7.98 -11.46 15.15
N SER A 30 -9.21 -11.47 14.62
CA SER A 30 -10.05 -12.65 14.65
C SER A 30 -9.42 -13.82 13.86
N ARG A 31 -9.88 -15.04 14.14
CA ARG A 31 -9.47 -16.21 13.38
C ARG A 31 -9.81 -16.09 11.89
N ALA A 32 -10.96 -15.50 11.56
CA ALA A 32 -11.40 -15.29 10.18
C ALA A 32 -10.50 -14.28 9.46
N ALA A 33 -10.24 -13.12 10.06
CA ALA A 33 -9.33 -12.11 9.53
C ALA A 33 -7.91 -12.65 9.33
N THR A 34 -7.38 -13.37 10.33
CA THR A 34 -6.07 -14.02 10.25
C THR A 34 -5.99 -14.99 9.07
N TRP A 35 -7.02 -15.80 8.86
CA TRP A 35 -7.07 -16.74 7.74
C TRP A 35 -7.07 -16.03 6.39
N ILE A 36 -7.87 -14.95 6.24
CA ILE A 36 -7.90 -14.14 5.02
C ILE A 36 -6.53 -13.56 4.70
N VAL A 37 -5.91 -12.93 5.69
CA VAL A 37 -4.59 -12.30 5.54
C VAL A 37 -3.53 -13.33 5.16
N GLN A 38 -3.48 -14.48 5.82
CA GLN A 38 -2.57 -15.59 5.50
C GLN A 38 -2.82 -16.14 4.09
N ALA A 39 -4.07 -16.23 3.65
CA ALA A 39 -4.39 -16.64 2.28
C ALA A 39 -3.84 -15.64 1.25
N ARG A 40 -3.92 -14.33 1.52
CA ARG A 40 -3.35 -13.30 0.65
C ARG A 40 -1.82 -13.30 0.65
N MET A 41 -1.20 -13.60 1.77
CA MET A 41 0.24 -13.79 1.86
C MET A 41 0.72 -14.96 0.99
N ARG A 42 0.04 -16.11 1.08
CA ARG A 42 0.34 -17.27 0.22
C ARG A 42 0.18 -16.91 -1.26
N TRP A 43 -0.93 -16.27 -1.62
CA TRP A 43 -1.15 -15.84 -3.00
C TRP A 43 -0.01 -14.95 -3.52
N LEU A 44 0.45 -13.96 -2.73
CA LEU A 44 1.56 -13.09 -3.14
C LEU A 44 2.86 -13.88 -3.34
N SER A 45 3.13 -14.86 -2.50
CA SER A 45 4.31 -15.73 -2.61
C SER A 45 4.25 -16.60 -3.86
N ASP A 46 3.10 -17.19 -4.13
CA ASP A 46 2.87 -18.02 -5.32
C ASP A 46 3.00 -17.16 -6.59
N PHE A 47 2.35 -16.00 -6.62
CA PHE A 47 2.49 -15.04 -7.72
C PHE A 47 3.95 -14.65 -7.94
N ALA A 48 4.68 -14.28 -6.89
CA ALA A 48 6.07 -13.89 -6.97
C ALA A 48 7.00 -15.03 -7.43
N SER A 49 6.65 -16.28 -7.15
CA SER A 49 7.42 -17.45 -7.59
C SER A 49 7.24 -17.73 -9.08
N GLN A 50 6.05 -17.45 -9.62
CA GLN A 50 5.67 -17.73 -11.01
C GLN A 50 6.06 -16.59 -11.97
N HIS A 51 6.15 -15.35 -11.47
CA HIS A 51 6.49 -14.17 -12.27
C HIS A 51 8.00 -13.94 -12.29
N VAL A 52 8.64 -14.44 -13.36
CA VAL A 52 10.09 -14.31 -13.59
C VAL A 52 10.42 -12.94 -14.21
N ASP A 53 9.53 -12.38 -15.05
CA ASP A 53 9.70 -11.04 -15.61
C ASP A 53 9.51 -9.99 -14.50
N PRO A 54 10.54 -9.17 -14.21
CA PRO A 54 10.41 -8.10 -13.24
C PRO A 54 9.37 -7.03 -13.62
N GLY A 55 8.84 -7.04 -14.84
CA GLY A 55 7.99 -5.97 -15.39
C GLY A 55 8.80 -4.71 -15.74
N PRO A 56 8.13 -3.59 -16.04
CA PRO A 56 8.83 -2.33 -16.28
C PRO A 56 9.35 -1.78 -14.95
N VAL A 57 10.64 -1.48 -14.89
CA VAL A 57 11.26 -0.84 -13.73
C VAL A 57 11.46 0.63 -14.03
N THR A 58 10.91 1.49 -13.17
CA THR A 58 11.03 2.95 -13.26
C THR A 58 11.43 3.55 -11.93
N LEU A 59 11.83 4.81 -11.90
CA LEU A 59 11.99 5.53 -10.65
C LEU A 59 10.61 5.79 -10.04
N CYS A 60 10.33 5.15 -8.92
CA CYS A 60 9.10 5.25 -8.16
C CYS A 60 9.32 6.10 -6.91
N VAL A 61 8.28 6.82 -6.49
CA VAL A 61 8.33 7.62 -5.27
C VAL A 61 8.15 6.77 -4.01
N THR A 62 7.63 5.57 -4.16
CA THR A 62 7.38 4.53 -3.14
C THR A 62 6.40 4.89 -2.02
N ASP A 63 6.01 6.15 -1.89
CA ASP A 63 5.07 6.66 -0.90
C ASP A 63 3.99 7.56 -1.53
N ALA A 64 3.37 7.08 -2.60
CA ALA A 64 2.42 7.81 -3.45
C ALA A 64 1.00 7.91 -2.85
N HIS A 65 0.84 8.02 -1.53
CA HIS A 65 -0.48 8.21 -0.94
C HIS A 65 -1.01 9.65 -1.17
N PRO A 66 -2.34 9.86 -1.16
CA PRO A 66 -2.93 11.16 -1.49
C PRO A 66 -2.43 12.36 -0.67
N GLY A 67 -2.01 12.16 0.59
CA GLY A 67 -1.45 13.21 1.44
C GLY A 67 -0.12 13.80 0.95
N ASN A 68 0.58 13.09 0.02
CA ASN A 68 1.83 13.56 -0.57
C ASN A 68 1.61 14.32 -1.89
N PHE A 69 0.37 14.65 -2.26
CA PHE A 69 0.06 15.50 -3.41
C PHE A 69 -0.45 16.86 -2.95
N VAL A 70 0.25 17.91 -3.33
CA VAL A 70 -0.16 19.30 -3.09
C VAL A 70 -0.79 19.87 -4.36
N ILE A 71 -2.02 20.33 -4.26
CA ILE A 71 -2.69 21.01 -5.36
C ILE A 71 -2.35 22.50 -5.33
N ARG A 72 -1.68 22.97 -6.37
CA ARG A 72 -1.33 24.37 -6.53
C ARG A 72 -2.56 25.20 -6.91
N ARG A 73 -2.44 26.54 -6.78
CA ARG A 73 -3.52 27.48 -7.16
C ARG A 73 -3.91 27.40 -8.63
N ASP A 74 -3.01 26.97 -9.50
CA ASP A 74 -3.24 26.77 -10.94
C ASP A 74 -3.90 25.40 -11.25
N GLY A 75 -4.27 24.62 -10.21
CA GLY A 75 -4.89 23.29 -10.34
C GLY A 75 -3.91 22.15 -10.58
N ARG A 76 -2.61 22.42 -10.72
CA ARG A 76 -1.61 21.37 -10.93
C ARG A 76 -1.31 20.63 -9.64
N ALA A 77 -1.31 19.30 -9.69
CA ALA A 77 -0.80 18.47 -8.60
C ALA A 77 0.73 18.43 -8.64
N VAL A 78 1.34 18.59 -7.47
CA VAL A 78 2.79 18.44 -7.26
C VAL A 78 2.99 17.38 -6.20
N PHE A 79 3.81 16.39 -6.50
CA PHE A 79 4.20 15.39 -5.53
C PHE A 79 5.29 15.96 -4.60
N VAL A 80 5.12 15.74 -3.31
CA VAL A 80 6.05 16.15 -2.25
C VAL A 80 6.51 14.94 -1.45
N ASP A 81 7.47 15.12 -0.53
CA ASP A 81 8.03 14.03 0.29
C ASP A 81 8.76 12.95 -0.55
N LEU A 82 9.75 13.41 -1.29
CA LEU A 82 10.59 12.57 -2.18
C LEU A 82 11.81 11.97 -1.44
N GLU A 83 11.66 11.59 -0.18
CA GLU A 83 12.80 11.08 0.61
C GLU A 83 13.12 9.59 0.38
N LYS A 84 12.19 8.83 -0.22
CA LYS A 84 12.26 7.37 -0.38
C LYS A 84 12.19 6.88 -1.84
N PRO A 85 12.74 7.62 -2.83
CA PRO A 85 12.63 7.16 -4.21
C PRO A 85 13.44 5.87 -4.40
N ALA A 86 12.91 4.96 -5.19
CA ALA A 86 13.59 3.72 -5.56
C ALA A 86 13.20 3.29 -6.97
N TYR A 87 14.10 2.61 -7.65
CA TYR A 87 13.71 1.88 -8.85
C TYR A 87 12.80 0.72 -8.47
N ASN A 88 11.60 0.68 -9.05
CA ASN A 88 10.59 -0.34 -8.76
C ASN A 88 9.53 -0.38 -9.88
N LEU A 89 8.52 -1.24 -9.69
CA LEU A 89 7.36 -1.34 -10.57
C LEU A 89 6.44 -0.11 -10.39
N PRO A 90 6.12 0.65 -11.46
CA PRO A 90 5.24 1.82 -11.35
C PRO A 90 3.82 1.45 -10.88
N GLY A 91 3.36 0.23 -11.12
CA GLY A 91 2.11 -0.29 -10.58
C GLY A 91 2.00 -0.24 -9.05
N LEU A 92 3.13 -0.24 -8.33
CA LEU A 92 3.14 -0.11 -6.87
C LEU A 92 2.77 1.31 -6.42
N ASP A 93 3.28 2.35 -7.11
CA ASP A 93 2.91 3.73 -6.82
C ASP A 93 1.45 4.01 -7.20
N LEU A 94 1.01 3.50 -8.36
CA LEU A 94 -0.40 3.57 -8.76
C LEU A 94 -1.32 2.90 -7.73
N ALA A 95 -0.95 1.72 -7.26
CA ALA A 95 -1.71 1.02 -6.24
C ALA A 95 -1.75 1.83 -4.94
N HIS A 96 -0.62 2.39 -4.51
CA HIS A 96 -0.54 3.16 -3.27
C HIS A 96 -1.39 4.43 -3.31
N ALA A 97 -1.47 5.09 -4.46
CA ALA A 97 -2.29 6.28 -4.65
C ALA A 97 -3.81 6.01 -4.55
N VAL A 98 -4.25 4.77 -4.81
CA VAL A 98 -5.71 4.49 -4.95
C VAL A 98 -6.26 3.51 -3.91
N ILE A 99 -5.44 2.79 -3.14
CA ILE A 99 -5.98 1.86 -2.14
C ILE A 99 -6.53 2.62 -0.92
N ALA A 100 -7.66 2.14 -0.42
CA ALA A 100 -8.39 2.76 0.68
C ALA A 100 -7.53 2.94 1.96
N VAL A 101 -6.74 1.93 2.30
CA VAL A 101 -5.88 1.95 3.50
C VAL A 101 -4.77 3.00 3.44
N ALA A 102 -4.32 3.40 2.25
CA ALA A 102 -3.35 4.47 2.10
C ALA A 102 -4.01 5.86 2.02
N ALA A 103 -5.23 5.96 1.48
CA ALA A 103 -5.93 7.24 1.33
C ALA A 103 -6.35 7.86 2.67
N GLY A 104 -6.61 7.04 3.70
CA GLY A 104 -7.02 7.52 5.03
C GLY A 104 -5.87 7.94 5.95
N TRP A 105 -4.63 7.93 5.47
CA TRP A 105 -3.46 8.25 6.26
C TRP A 105 -3.43 9.71 6.74
N ASP A 106 -3.70 10.64 5.84
CA ASP A 106 -3.74 12.06 6.15
C ASP A 106 -5.17 12.52 6.46
N PRO A 107 -5.44 13.10 7.65
CA PRO A 107 -6.77 13.59 8.00
C PRO A 107 -7.27 14.69 7.08
N THR A 108 -6.37 15.44 6.44
CA THR A 108 -6.72 16.51 5.51
C THR A 108 -7.02 16.04 4.09
N ALA A 109 -6.48 14.88 3.71
CA ALA A 109 -6.75 14.21 2.45
C ALA A 109 -8.04 13.36 2.47
N GLY A 110 -8.69 13.27 3.56
CA GLY A 110 -9.80 12.55 4.18
C GLY A 110 -10.94 11.96 3.36
N MET A 111 -10.83 11.79 2.05
CA MET A 111 -11.85 11.07 1.27
C MET A 111 -11.23 9.86 0.56
N GLN A 112 -11.83 8.70 0.80
CA GLN A 112 -11.56 7.54 -0.05
C GLN A 112 -12.13 7.82 -1.46
N PRO A 113 -11.29 7.83 -2.51
CA PRO A 113 -11.79 8.04 -3.85
C PRO A 113 -12.81 6.95 -4.22
N ALA A 114 -13.93 7.33 -4.83
CA ALA A 114 -14.90 6.39 -5.39
C ALA A 114 -14.22 5.45 -6.40
N ALA A 115 -14.78 4.25 -6.60
CA ALA A 115 -14.20 3.26 -7.52
C ALA A 115 -13.93 3.85 -8.91
N ALA A 116 -14.92 4.58 -9.48
CA ALA A 116 -14.74 5.23 -10.78
C ALA A 116 -13.58 6.26 -10.82
N ALA A 117 -13.34 6.97 -9.72
CA ALA A 117 -12.22 7.91 -9.64
C ALA A 117 -10.88 7.18 -9.58
N ARG A 118 -10.80 6.06 -8.86
CA ARG A 118 -9.61 5.20 -8.82
C ARG A 118 -9.27 4.63 -10.20
N ASP A 119 -10.27 4.12 -10.90
CA ASP A 119 -10.10 3.58 -12.25
C ASP A 119 -9.73 4.68 -13.25
N GLY A 120 -10.36 5.86 -13.13
CA GLY A 120 -10.02 7.04 -13.91
C GLY A 120 -8.56 7.48 -13.72
N PHE A 121 -8.05 7.45 -12.48
CA PHE A 121 -6.66 7.77 -12.18
C PHE A 121 -5.68 6.80 -12.88
N VAL A 122 -5.95 5.49 -12.78
CA VAL A 122 -5.11 4.46 -13.44
C VAL A 122 -5.15 4.62 -14.95
N LYS A 123 -6.34 4.83 -15.54
CA LYS A 123 -6.48 5.07 -17.00
C LYS A 123 -5.74 6.33 -17.46
N ALA A 124 -5.83 7.41 -16.70
CA ALA A 124 -5.12 8.65 -17.01
C ALA A 124 -3.59 8.47 -16.98
N TRP A 125 -3.09 7.73 -16.00
CA TRP A 125 -1.67 7.40 -15.94
C TRP A 125 -1.24 6.53 -17.13
N MET A 126 -2.00 5.48 -17.46
CA MET A 126 -1.72 4.60 -18.61
C MET A 126 -1.67 5.38 -19.93
N ALA A 127 -2.49 6.42 -20.08
CA ALA A 127 -2.49 7.27 -21.26
C ALA A 127 -1.33 8.28 -21.30
N ALA A 128 -0.72 8.58 -20.14
CA ALA A 128 0.33 9.61 -20.03
C ALA A 128 1.75 9.05 -20.14
N VAL A 129 1.95 7.76 -19.92
CA VAL A 129 3.27 7.12 -20.00
C VAL A 129 3.53 6.51 -21.38
N PRO A 130 4.80 6.17 -21.73
CA PRO A 130 5.09 5.44 -22.96
C PRO A 130 4.28 4.14 -23.05
N ALA A 131 3.79 3.81 -24.24
CA ALA A 131 2.92 2.64 -24.47
C ALA A 131 3.54 1.34 -23.94
N GLU A 132 4.84 1.13 -24.16
CA GLU A 132 5.57 -0.04 -23.63
C GLU A 132 5.47 -0.16 -22.11
N ILE A 133 5.57 0.97 -21.38
CA ILE A 133 5.45 0.99 -19.92
C ILE A 133 4.01 0.67 -19.51
N ALA A 134 3.03 1.27 -20.20
CA ALA A 134 1.62 1.01 -19.92
C ALA A 134 1.25 -0.47 -20.13
N GLU A 135 1.59 -1.02 -21.29
CA GLU A 135 1.30 -2.42 -21.68
C GLU A 135 1.92 -3.43 -20.71
N ARG A 136 3.17 -3.20 -20.28
CA ARG A 136 3.84 -4.09 -19.33
C ARG A 136 3.37 -3.89 -17.89
N THR A 137 2.83 -2.72 -17.53
CA THR A 137 2.29 -2.44 -16.18
C THR A 137 0.87 -2.99 -16.01
N ALA A 138 0.04 -2.92 -17.06
CA ALA A 138 -1.39 -3.26 -16.99
C ALA A 138 -1.67 -4.65 -16.35
N PRO A 139 -1.02 -5.75 -16.76
CA PRO A 139 -1.27 -7.07 -16.18
C PRO A 139 -0.82 -7.21 -14.73
N LEU A 140 0.03 -6.31 -14.23
CA LEU A 140 0.60 -6.35 -12.89
C LEU A 140 -0.18 -5.50 -11.87
N ILE A 141 -1.16 -4.70 -12.30
CA ILE A 141 -1.86 -3.75 -11.41
C ILE A 141 -2.57 -4.44 -10.26
N LEU A 142 -3.26 -5.56 -10.52
CA LEU A 142 -3.95 -6.30 -9.46
C LEU A 142 -2.95 -6.85 -8.44
N ALA A 143 -1.86 -7.44 -8.91
CA ALA A 143 -0.80 -7.94 -8.04
C ALA A 143 -0.14 -6.82 -7.23
N ALA A 144 0.10 -5.66 -7.85
CA ALA A 144 0.62 -4.48 -7.18
C ALA A 144 -0.34 -3.98 -6.08
N ARG A 145 -1.65 -3.92 -6.35
CA ARG A 145 -2.67 -3.56 -5.35
C ARG A 145 -2.63 -4.49 -4.14
N GLN A 146 -2.56 -5.81 -4.35
CA GLN A 146 -2.47 -6.79 -3.26
C GLN A 146 -1.16 -6.66 -2.47
N ALA A 147 -0.03 -6.52 -3.17
CA ALA A 147 1.27 -6.36 -2.53
C ALA A 147 1.35 -5.08 -1.68
N VAL A 148 0.84 -3.96 -2.19
CA VAL A 148 0.80 -2.69 -1.45
C VAL A 148 -0.17 -2.75 -0.28
N TRP A 149 -1.33 -3.40 -0.45
CA TRP A 149 -2.25 -3.62 0.67
C TRP A 149 -1.58 -4.42 1.80
N LEU A 150 -0.94 -5.55 1.48
CA LEU A 150 -0.22 -6.35 2.46
C LEU A 150 0.90 -5.55 3.14
N ARG A 151 1.66 -4.76 2.39
CA ARG A 151 2.69 -3.87 2.95
C ARG A 151 2.10 -2.89 3.96
N THR A 152 1.03 -2.19 3.60
CA THR A 152 0.37 -1.21 4.46
C THR A 152 -0.30 -1.87 5.66
N PHE A 153 -0.94 -3.01 5.43
CA PHE A 153 -1.55 -3.81 6.49
C PHE A 153 -0.50 -4.28 7.51
N GLY A 154 0.65 -4.78 7.04
CA GLY A 154 1.77 -5.14 7.90
C GLY A 154 2.28 -3.97 8.75
N PHE A 155 2.31 -2.76 8.17
CA PHE A 155 2.62 -1.54 8.93
C PHE A 155 1.57 -1.28 10.03
N PHE A 156 0.28 -1.48 9.78
CA PHE A 156 -0.77 -1.32 10.79
C PHE A 156 -0.67 -2.36 11.91
N LEU A 157 -0.36 -3.63 11.59
CA LEU A 157 -0.09 -4.65 12.59
C LEU A 157 1.08 -4.25 13.49
N ARG A 158 2.17 -3.82 12.89
CA ARG A 158 3.34 -3.33 13.60
C ARG A 158 2.99 -2.15 14.51
N TRP A 159 2.30 -1.16 13.98
CA TRP A 159 1.91 0.01 14.75
C TRP A 159 1.01 -0.36 15.93
N ARG A 160 0.00 -1.22 15.72
CA ARG A 160 -0.90 -1.68 16.79
C ARG A 160 -0.14 -2.39 17.92
N THR A 161 0.81 -3.24 17.58
CA THR A 161 1.59 -4.00 18.57
C THR A 161 2.64 -3.13 19.27
N GLU A 162 3.38 -2.30 18.55
CA GLU A 162 4.44 -1.47 19.13
C GLU A 162 3.91 -0.22 19.85
N SER A 163 2.75 0.32 19.45
CA SER A 163 2.15 1.47 20.14
C SER A 163 1.50 1.14 21.48
N GLN A 164 1.29 -0.13 21.76
CA GLN A 164 0.84 -0.61 23.09
C GLN A 164 1.99 -0.61 24.12
N ALA A 165 3.22 -0.67 23.66
CA ALA A 165 4.40 -0.46 24.47
C ALA A 165 4.90 0.98 24.26
N ASP A 166 5.52 1.62 25.26
CA ASP A 166 6.11 2.97 25.16
C ASP A 166 7.33 3.03 24.23
N GLY A 167 7.17 2.47 23.03
CA GLY A 167 8.22 2.33 22.03
C GLY A 167 8.37 3.54 21.09
N PRO A 168 9.38 3.54 20.22
CA PRO A 168 9.66 4.63 19.29
C PRO A 168 8.53 4.90 18.27
N TRP A 169 7.63 3.96 18.10
CA TRP A 169 6.43 4.06 17.26
C TRP A 169 5.19 4.51 18.01
N SER A 170 5.35 4.84 19.27
CA SER A 170 4.26 5.37 20.08
C SER A 170 3.69 6.62 19.42
N ALA A 171 2.36 6.67 19.33
CA ALA A 171 1.61 7.82 18.84
C ALA A 171 1.88 9.11 19.63
N THR A 172 2.58 9.03 20.77
CA THR A 172 2.98 10.18 21.59
C THR A 172 3.91 11.17 20.87
N ARG A 173 4.56 10.74 19.78
CA ARG A 173 5.39 11.62 18.92
C ARG A 173 4.55 12.44 17.94
N LEU A 174 3.32 12.03 17.68
CA LEU A 174 2.35 12.76 16.89
C LEU A 174 1.59 13.70 17.83
N GLY A 175 1.24 14.90 17.40
CA GLY A 175 0.33 15.75 18.18
C GLY A 175 -0.97 15.00 18.49
N PRO A 176 -1.67 15.33 19.61
CA PRO A 176 -2.80 14.52 20.11
C PRO A 176 -3.90 14.25 19.07
N GLY A 177 -4.21 15.24 18.23
CA GLY A 177 -5.22 15.09 17.17
C GLY A 177 -4.81 14.12 16.07
N ALA A 178 -3.56 14.21 15.62
CA ALA A 178 -3.00 13.32 14.61
C ALA A 178 -2.88 11.87 15.13
N ALA A 179 -2.44 11.71 16.37
CA ALA A 179 -2.36 10.40 17.02
C ALA A 179 -3.75 9.72 17.13
N ALA A 180 -4.77 10.47 17.53
CA ALA A 180 -6.14 9.95 17.63
C ALA A 180 -6.72 9.58 16.26
N HIS A 181 -6.47 10.40 15.22
CA HIS A 181 -6.88 10.09 13.85
C HIS A 181 -6.21 8.81 13.36
N PHE A 182 -4.90 8.73 13.51
CA PHE A 182 -4.11 7.59 13.07
C PHE A 182 -4.56 6.28 13.74
N ARG A 183 -4.76 6.31 15.06
CA ARG A 183 -5.30 5.17 15.81
C ARG A 183 -6.64 4.71 15.23
N ARG A 184 -7.59 5.62 15.03
CA ARG A 184 -8.90 5.27 14.45
C ARG A 184 -8.76 4.66 13.05
N HIS A 185 -7.87 5.20 12.22
CA HIS A 185 -7.64 4.70 10.87
C HIS A 185 -7.05 3.28 10.88
N VAL A 186 -6.07 3.02 11.74
CA VAL A 186 -5.48 1.69 11.91
C VAL A 186 -6.52 0.69 12.41
N GLU A 187 -7.24 1.03 13.48
CA GLU A 187 -8.26 0.13 14.06
C GLU A 187 -9.39 -0.18 13.06
N ALA A 188 -9.88 0.83 12.34
CA ALA A 188 -10.88 0.64 11.29
C ALA A 188 -10.37 -0.22 10.12
N SER A 189 -9.08 -0.12 9.78
CA SER A 189 -8.47 -0.93 8.71
C SER A 189 -8.18 -2.37 9.12
N LEU A 190 -8.06 -2.63 10.42
CA LEU A 190 -7.83 -3.95 11.00
C LEU A 190 -9.14 -4.62 11.48
N ASP A 191 -10.28 -4.00 11.20
CA ASP A 191 -11.59 -4.59 11.43
C ASP A 191 -11.90 -5.74 10.47
N ASP A 192 -12.63 -6.75 10.93
CA ASP A 192 -12.95 -7.96 10.16
C ASP A 192 -13.70 -7.66 8.87
N GLU A 193 -14.61 -6.69 8.87
CA GLU A 193 -15.38 -6.30 7.70
C GLU A 193 -14.51 -5.58 6.67
N ALA A 194 -13.63 -4.68 7.13
CA ALA A 194 -12.68 -3.99 6.27
C ALA A 194 -11.71 -4.97 5.59
N ILE A 195 -11.21 -5.97 6.34
CA ILE A 195 -10.34 -7.02 5.82
C ILE A 195 -11.07 -7.88 4.78
N ARG A 196 -12.30 -8.27 5.05
CA ARG A 196 -13.14 -9.07 4.13
C ARG A 196 -13.42 -8.30 2.84
N SER A 197 -13.93 -7.06 2.97
CA SER A 197 -14.23 -6.19 1.83
C SER A 197 -13.00 -5.94 0.95
N ALA A 198 -11.83 -5.70 1.55
CA ALA A 198 -10.60 -5.57 0.79
C ALA A 198 -10.26 -6.85 0.03
N ALA A 199 -10.43 -8.02 0.65
CA ALA A 199 -10.14 -9.30 0.02
C ALA A 199 -11.10 -9.62 -1.14
N GLU A 200 -12.38 -9.29 -1.02
CA GLU A 200 -13.39 -9.49 -2.07
C GLU A 200 -13.14 -8.62 -3.31
N ALA A 201 -12.68 -7.39 -3.11
CA ALA A 201 -12.33 -6.47 -4.19
C ALA A 201 -11.19 -6.97 -5.11
N TRP A 202 -10.52 -8.09 -4.78
CA TRP A 202 -9.45 -8.68 -5.60
C TRP A 202 -9.87 -9.94 -6.34
N THR A 203 -11.07 -10.39 -6.12
CA THR A 203 -11.64 -11.56 -6.80
C THR A 203 -12.64 -11.18 -7.89
N ALA A 204 -12.99 -9.91 -7.96
CA ALA A 204 -13.83 -9.30 -9.00
C ALA A 204 -12.97 -8.68 -10.10
#